data_1480f8689bba046eb72b86155da805e4
#
_entry.id   1480f8689bba046eb72b86155da805e4
#
_cell.length_a   1.000
_cell.length_b   1.000
_cell.length_c   1.000
_cell.angle_alpha   90.00
_cell.angle_beta   90.00
_cell.angle_gamma   90.00
#
_symmetry.space_group_name_H-M   'P 1'
#
loop_
_entity.id
_entity.type
_entity.pdbx_description
1 polymer ?
#
loop_
_entity_poly.entity_id
_entity_poly.type
_entity_poly.pdbx_seq_one_letter_code
_entity_poly.pdbx_strand_id
1 'polypeptide(L)'
;MKKSIICLVSLLCLALGFTSCEKKQSAGKTDITYYAEIVLNGDATMVVGKGTTFVDPGFKATMKGEDVTDKVTVTSTVDTSTSGIYSITYSIANADGFLASTSRTVIVLDLTDPVEGFWACTPTSYRTNTNTGDAVAYGASFEILIIGKGGGNYEVDDLLAGWYCQRAGYGTNYAMQAIINIADGGAITLLGSYVPGWGDAADALSADAKYDAAAKKINYTVTYAGYLDFTVELNKVDL
;
A
#
# COMPACT_ATOMS: atom_id res chain seq x y z
N MET A 1 -56.93 -2.50 -66.31
CA MET A 1 -55.49 -2.81 -66.19
C MET A 1 -54.77 -2.08 -65.04
N LYS A 2 -55.06 -0.82 -64.72
CA LYS A 2 -54.38 -0.09 -63.63
C LYS A 2 -54.64 -0.62 -62.21
N LYS A 3 -55.79 -1.17 -61.88
CA LYS A 3 -56.16 -1.70 -60.57
C LYS A 3 -55.48 -3.04 -60.25
N SER A 4 -55.19 -3.87 -61.23
CA SER A 4 -54.54 -5.17 -61.06
C SER A 4 -53.02 -5.01 -60.79
N ILE A 5 -52.40 -3.97 -61.35
CA ILE A 5 -50.98 -3.67 -61.14
C ILE A 5 -50.71 -3.15 -59.71
N ILE A 6 -51.65 -2.36 -59.17
CA ILE A 6 -51.52 -1.82 -57.78
C ILE A 6 -51.65 -2.97 -56.77
N CYS A 7 -52.54 -3.95 -56.97
CA CYS A 7 -52.62 -5.12 -56.09
C CYS A 7 -51.36 -6.01 -56.16
N LEU A 8 -50.71 -6.15 -57.33
CA LEU A 8 -49.52 -6.96 -57.47
C LEU A 8 -48.30 -6.30 -56.80
N VAL A 9 -48.17 -4.95 -56.88
CA VAL A 9 -47.11 -4.19 -56.25
C VAL A 9 -47.28 -4.17 -54.71
N SER A 10 -48.51 -4.07 -54.21
CA SER A 10 -48.75 -4.14 -52.75
C SER A 10 -48.48 -5.52 -52.17
N LEU A 11 -48.76 -6.60 -52.94
CA LEU A 11 -48.46 -7.99 -52.51
C LEU A 11 -46.95 -8.26 -52.52
N LEU A 12 -46.19 -7.68 -53.46
CA LEU A 12 -44.74 -7.80 -53.53
C LEU A 12 -44.04 -7.04 -52.41
N CYS A 13 -44.58 -5.88 -52.00
CA CYS A 13 -44.04 -5.14 -50.84
C CYS A 13 -44.28 -5.84 -49.50
N LEU A 14 -45.39 -6.63 -49.39
CA LEU A 14 -45.68 -7.41 -48.17
C LEU A 14 -44.77 -8.66 -48.05
N ALA A 15 -44.29 -9.20 -49.16
CA ALA A 15 -43.38 -10.36 -49.17
C ALA A 15 -41.91 -10.00 -48.82
N LEU A 16 -41.50 -8.71 -48.89
CA LEU A 16 -40.16 -8.28 -48.56
C LEU A 16 -40.00 -7.84 -47.09
N GLY A 17 -41.07 -7.83 -46.29
CA GLY A 17 -41.07 -7.38 -44.89
C GLY A 17 -40.70 -8.46 -43.88
N PHE A 18 -40.46 -9.70 -44.26
CA PHE A 18 -40.08 -10.79 -43.38
C PHE A 18 -38.62 -11.21 -43.49
N THR A 19 -37.70 -10.26 -43.69
CA THR A 19 -36.34 -10.52 -43.26
C THR A 19 -36.31 -10.41 -41.75
N SER A 20 -36.73 -11.49 -41.09
CA SER A 20 -36.53 -11.74 -39.69
C SER A 20 -35.07 -11.42 -39.38
N CYS A 21 -34.82 -10.41 -38.55
CA CYS A 21 -33.56 -10.24 -37.89
C CYS A 21 -33.29 -11.57 -37.19
N GLU A 22 -32.43 -12.39 -37.75
CA GLU A 22 -31.89 -13.54 -37.03
C GLU A 22 -31.29 -12.97 -35.73
N LYS A 23 -32.00 -13.22 -34.63
CA LYS A 23 -31.40 -13.03 -33.31
C LYS A 23 -30.16 -13.92 -33.31
N LYS A 24 -29.00 -13.34 -33.58
CA LYS A 24 -27.74 -14.00 -33.30
C LYS A 24 -27.81 -14.41 -31.84
N GLN A 25 -28.17 -15.66 -31.60
CA GLN A 25 -28.12 -16.21 -30.25
C GLN A 25 -26.68 -16.14 -29.82
N SER A 26 -26.37 -15.33 -28.82
CA SER A 26 -25.08 -15.30 -28.14
C SER A 26 -24.89 -16.54 -27.26
N ALA A 27 -25.86 -17.44 -27.23
CA ALA A 27 -25.75 -18.73 -26.56
C ALA A 27 -24.57 -19.53 -27.18
N GLY A 28 -23.53 -19.71 -26.45
CA GLY A 28 -22.29 -20.43 -26.84
C GLY A 28 -21.18 -19.57 -27.46
N LYS A 29 -21.31 -18.22 -27.43
CA LYS A 29 -20.23 -17.30 -27.92
C LYS A 29 -19.56 -16.45 -26.84
N THR A 30 -19.99 -16.55 -25.60
CA THR A 30 -19.28 -15.97 -24.45
C THR A 30 -18.54 -17.10 -23.77
N ASP A 31 -17.27 -17.24 -24.08
CA ASP A 31 -16.38 -18.08 -23.28
C ASP A 31 -16.28 -17.45 -21.89
N ILE A 32 -16.53 -18.26 -20.87
CA ILE A 32 -16.35 -17.81 -19.48
C ILE A 32 -14.86 -17.69 -19.24
N THR A 33 -14.39 -16.46 -19.01
CA THR A 33 -13.02 -16.20 -18.61
C THR A 33 -12.83 -16.61 -17.16
N TYR A 34 -11.89 -17.50 -16.90
CA TYR A 34 -11.52 -17.92 -15.56
C TYR A 34 -10.20 -17.27 -15.16
N TYR A 35 -10.18 -16.71 -13.96
CA TYR A 35 -8.97 -16.21 -13.34
C TYR A 35 -8.39 -17.24 -12.38
N ALA A 36 -7.08 -17.21 -12.21
CA ALA A 36 -6.46 -17.98 -11.14
C ALA A 36 -6.69 -17.30 -9.80
N GLU A 37 -6.89 -18.10 -8.78
CA GLU A 37 -6.84 -17.69 -7.38
C GLU A 37 -5.50 -18.13 -6.82
N ILE A 38 -4.72 -17.17 -6.24
CA ILE A 38 -3.43 -17.42 -5.61
C ILE A 38 -3.56 -17.11 -4.13
N VAL A 39 -3.36 -18.11 -3.28
CA VAL A 39 -3.47 -18.02 -1.82
C VAL A 39 -2.10 -18.23 -1.21
N LEU A 40 -1.62 -17.23 -0.43
CA LEU A 40 -0.34 -17.32 0.26
C LEU A 40 -0.41 -18.32 1.43
N ASN A 41 0.64 -19.12 1.61
CA ASN A 41 0.84 -19.90 2.82
C ASN A 41 1.47 -18.97 3.88
N GLY A 42 0.86 -18.91 5.09
CA GLY A 42 1.31 -17.98 6.14
C GLY A 42 0.99 -16.53 5.84
N ASP A 43 1.70 -15.61 6.51
CA ASP A 43 1.37 -14.18 6.52
C ASP A 43 1.74 -13.46 5.22
N ALA A 44 0.90 -12.50 4.83
CA ALA A 44 1.15 -11.63 3.67
C ALA A 44 2.27 -10.60 3.94
N THR A 45 2.52 -10.26 5.20
CA THR A 45 3.65 -9.43 5.63
C THR A 45 4.46 -10.19 6.66
N MET A 46 5.76 -10.31 6.44
CA MET A 46 6.69 -11.02 7.32
C MET A 46 7.83 -10.10 7.73
N VAL A 47 8.23 -10.18 9.00
CA VAL A 47 9.41 -9.47 9.52
C VAL A 47 10.55 -10.47 9.66
N VAL A 48 11.74 -10.09 9.19
CA VAL A 48 12.94 -10.93 9.15
C VAL A 48 14.13 -10.16 9.71
N GLY A 49 14.92 -10.80 10.54
CA GLY A 49 16.17 -10.20 11.03
C GLY A 49 17.21 -10.05 9.91
N LYS A 50 17.85 -8.90 9.84
CA LYS A 50 18.96 -8.65 8.91
C LYS A 50 20.07 -9.70 9.09
N GLY A 51 20.59 -10.20 7.99
CA GLY A 51 21.63 -11.23 7.97
C GLY A 51 21.13 -12.65 8.24
N THR A 52 19.83 -12.86 8.47
CA THR A 52 19.26 -14.20 8.66
C THR A 52 18.83 -14.81 7.32
N THR A 53 18.72 -16.13 7.29
CA THR A 53 18.16 -16.82 6.11
C THR A 53 16.64 -16.68 6.09
N PHE A 54 16.10 -16.15 5.00
CA PHE A 54 14.66 -16.13 4.76
C PHE A 54 14.25 -17.31 3.90
N VAL A 55 13.17 -17.99 4.29
CA VAL A 55 12.52 -19.03 3.51
C VAL A 55 11.08 -18.64 3.29
N ASP A 56 10.69 -18.46 2.02
CA ASP A 56 9.31 -18.17 1.67
C ASP A 56 8.41 -19.39 2.01
N PRO A 57 7.31 -19.22 2.78
CA PRO A 57 6.35 -20.29 3.04
C PRO A 57 5.61 -20.78 1.79
N GLY A 58 5.74 -20.05 0.66
CA GLY A 58 5.11 -20.38 -0.60
C GLY A 58 3.64 -19.98 -0.69
N PHE A 59 2.93 -20.66 -1.60
CA PHE A 59 1.54 -20.36 -1.95
C PHE A 59 0.88 -21.60 -2.57
N LYS A 60 -0.43 -21.51 -2.82
CA LYS A 60 -1.20 -22.40 -3.69
C LYS A 60 -1.93 -21.58 -4.74
N ALA A 61 -2.08 -22.13 -5.95
CA ALA A 61 -2.85 -21.50 -7.00
C ALA A 61 -3.82 -22.50 -7.65
N THR A 62 -5.06 -22.06 -7.86
CA THR A 62 -6.11 -22.84 -8.53
C THR A 62 -6.74 -22.06 -9.66
N MET A 63 -7.14 -22.73 -10.73
CA MET A 63 -7.90 -22.16 -11.86
C MET A 63 -8.92 -23.19 -12.34
N LYS A 64 -10.17 -22.83 -12.44
CA LYS A 64 -11.29 -23.75 -12.75
C LYS A 64 -11.38 -24.96 -11.81
N GLY A 65 -10.88 -24.83 -10.58
CA GLY A 65 -10.82 -25.94 -9.61
C GLY A 65 -9.61 -26.89 -9.79
N GLU A 66 -8.75 -26.66 -10.78
CA GLU A 66 -7.52 -27.41 -10.99
C GLU A 66 -6.34 -26.70 -10.33
N ASP A 67 -5.40 -27.48 -9.81
CA ASP A 67 -4.14 -26.96 -9.26
C ASP A 67 -3.23 -26.48 -10.41
N VAL A 68 -2.83 -25.22 -10.34
CA VAL A 68 -1.92 -24.57 -11.31
C VAL A 68 -0.72 -23.94 -10.61
N THR A 69 -0.40 -24.40 -9.40
CA THR A 69 0.70 -23.85 -8.57
C THR A 69 2.05 -23.89 -9.31
N ASP A 70 2.30 -24.95 -10.07
CA ASP A 70 3.52 -25.14 -10.87
C ASP A 70 3.65 -24.20 -12.07
N LYS A 71 2.57 -23.50 -12.44
CA LYS A 71 2.53 -22.56 -13.57
C LYS A 71 2.69 -21.10 -13.14
N VAL A 72 2.75 -20.84 -11.84
CA VAL A 72 2.90 -19.48 -11.30
C VAL A 72 4.35 -19.03 -11.42
N THR A 73 4.54 -17.84 -11.97
CA THR A 73 5.84 -17.16 -11.97
C THR A 73 6.05 -16.46 -10.64
N VAL A 74 7.19 -16.69 -10.00
CA VAL A 74 7.59 -16.06 -8.75
C VAL A 74 8.75 -15.12 -9.01
N THR A 75 8.62 -13.86 -8.60
CA THR A 75 9.69 -12.86 -8.67
C THR A 75 9.93 -12.33 -7.26
N SER A 76 11.18 -12.32 -6.81
CA SER A 76 11.57 -11.86 -5.48
C SER A 76 12.61 -10.76 -5.57
N THR A 77 12.46 -9.73 -4.73
CA THR A 77 13.47 -8.69 -4.50
C THR A 77 14.15 -8.84 -3.14
N VAL A 78 13.83 -9.88 -2.37
CA VAL A 78 14.29 -10.03 -0.97
C VAL A 78 15.81 -10.12 -0.91
N ASP A 79 16.38 -9.15 -0.15
CA ASP A 79 17.78 -9.10 0.23
C ASP A 79 17.86 -8.98 1.75
N THR A 80 18.19 -10.07 2.43
CA THR A 80 18.29 -10.07 3.90
C THR A 80 19.58 -9.44 4.41
N SER A 81 20.51 -9.07 3.56
CA SER A 81 21.75 -8.39 3.97
C SER A 81 21.56 -6.91 4.28
N THR A 82 20.47 -6.32 3.83
CA THR A 82 20.18 -4.88 3.94
C THR A 82 18.80 -4.66 4.53
N SER A 83 18.69 -3.78 5.54
CA SER A 83 17.39 -3.37 6.10
C SER A 83 16.54 -2.67 5.05
N GLY A 84 15.26 -3.04 4.95
CA GLY A 84 14.38 -2.51 3.92
C GLY A 84 13.05 -3.26 3.79
N ILE A 85 12.20 -2.77 2.88
CA ILE A 85 10.93 -3.41 2.53
C ILE A 85 11.12 -4.07 1.17
N TYR A 86 10.85 -5.36 1.11
CA TYR A 86 11.02 -6.20 -0.07
C TYR A 86 9.70 -6.87 -0.45
N SER A 87 9.61 -7.37 -1.66
CA SER A 87 8.41 -8.02 -2.17
C SER A 87 8.74 -9.34 -2.87
N ILE A 88 7.84 -10.31 -2.68
CA ILE A 88 7.76 -11.51 -3.51
C ILE A 88 6.43 -11.44 -4.24
N THR A 89 6.47 -11.43 -5.56
CA THR A 89 5.29 -11.37 -6.42
C THR A 89 5.05 -12.72 -7.06
N TYR A 90 3.83 -13.22 -6.96
CA TYR A 90 3.34 -14.46 -7.57
C TYR A 90 2.35 -14.09 -8.64
N SER A 91 2.55 -14.55 -9.86
CA SER A 91 1.71 -14.17 -11.01
C SER A 91 1.50 -15.30 -11.99
N ILE A 92 0.32 -15.36 -12.57
CA ILE A 92 -0.05 -16.32 -13.62
C ILE A 92 -1.04 -15.68 -14.59
N ALA A 93 -0.83 -15.89 -15.90
CA ALA A 93 -1.79 -15.50 -16.92
C ALA A 93 -2.72 -16.68 -17.25
N ASN A 94 -4.00 -16.39 -17.49
CA ASN A 94 -4.92 -17.38 -18.04
C ASN A 94 -4.77 -17.52 -19.56
N ALA A 95 -5.54 -18.41 -20.18
CA ALA A 95 -5.51 -18.65 -21.63
C ALA A 95 -5.88 -17.42 -22.47
N ASP A 96 -6.62 -16.48 -21.91
CA ASP A 96 -7.05 -15.24 -22.56
C ASP A 96 -6.01 -14.11 -22.37
N GLY A 97 -4.91 -14.37 -21.63
CA GLY A 97 -3.84 -13.42 -21.36
C GLY A 97 -4.10 -12.50 -20.14
N PHE A 98 -5.18 -12.71 -19.38
CA PHE A 98 -5.43 -11.94 -18.16
C PHE A 98 -4.56 -12.43 -17.01
N LEU A 99 -3.88 -11.47 -16.35
CA LEU A 99 -2.97 -11.73 -15.24
C LEU A 99 -3.72 -11.75 -13.90
N ALA A 100 -3.52 -12.81 -13.14
CA ALA A 100 -3.78 -12.85 -11.69
C ALA A 100 -2.45 -12.69 -10.95
N SER A 101 -2.41 -11.86 -9.91
CA SER A 101 -1.19 -11.60 -9.14
C SER A 101 -1.51 -11.35 -7.68
N THR A 102 -0.62 -11.81 -6.80
CA THR A 102 -0.59 -11.45 -5.38
C THR A 102 0.86 -11.24 -4.94
N SER A 103 1.08 -10.58 -3.80
CA SER A 103 2.43 -10.31 -3.30
C SER A 103 2.53 -10.56 -1.80
N ARG A 104 3.72 -10.97 -1.38
CA ARG A 104 4.15 -11.00 0.01
C ARG A 104 5.13 -9.86 0.25
N THR A 105 4.91 -9.08 1.32
CA THR A 105 5.87 -8.09 1.80
C THR A 105 6.82 -8.74 2.81
N VAL A 106 8.11 -8.50 2.63
CA VAL A 106 9.15 -8.95 3.58
C VAL A 106 9.89 -7.71 4.10
N ILE A 107 9.79 -7.46 5.40
CA ILE A 107 10.44 -6.33 6.07
C ILE A 107 11.69 -6.89 6.74
N VAL A 108 12.85 -6.46 6.30
CA VAL A 108 14.15 -6.83 6.87
C VAL A 108 14.60 -5.73 7.81
N LEU A 109 14.85 -6.08 9.07
CA LEU A 109 15.25 -5.14 10.13
C LEU A 109 16.52 -5.61 10.83
N ASP A 110 17.41 -4.68 11.16
CA ASP A 110 18.50 -4.93 12.09
C ASP A 110 17.95 -4.96 13.52
N LEU A 111 17.64 -6.15 14.01
CA LEU A 111 17.07 -6.34 15.34
C LEU A 111 18.03 -5.97 16.48
N THR A 112 19.30 -5.65 16.17
CA THR A 112 20.28 -5.14 17.14
C THR A 112 20.31 -3.62 17.21
N ASP A 113 19.74 -2.95 16.19
CA ASP A 113 19.56 -1.49 16.20
C ASP A 113 18.36 -1.12 17.07
N PRO A 114 18.53 -0.32 18.13
CA PRO A 114 17.44 0.02 19.03
C PRO A 114 16.38 0.92 18.39
N VAL A 115 16.67 1.56 17.26
CA VAL A 115 15.76 2.47 16.56
C VAL A 115 14.97 1.75 15.46
N GLU A 116 15.60 0.82 14.71
CA GLU A 116 14.91 0.10 13.64
C GLU A 116 13.72 -0.70 14.16
N GLY A 117 12.59 -0.63 13.47
CA GLY A 117 11.38 -1.42 13.73
C GLY A 117 10.11 -0.59 13.80
N PHE A 118 9.08 -1.18 14.40
CA PHE A 118 7.78 -0.54 14.52
C PHE A 118 7.71 0.36 15.75
N TRP A 119 7.03 1.48 15.57
CA TRP A 119 6.80 2.48 16.58
C TRP A 119 5.34 2.87 16.58
N ALA A 120 4.73 2.97 17.76
CA ALA A 120 3.33 3.32 17.92
C ALA A 120 3.19 4.71 18.53
N CYS A 121 2.45 5.61 17.87
CA CYS A 121 2.16 6.91 18.46
C CYS A 121 1.20 6.73 19.67
N THR A 122 1.34 7.60 20.68
CA THR A 122 0.40 7.61 21.80
C THR A 122 -0.92 8.23 21.38
N PRO A 123 -2.07 7.77 21.92
CA PRO A 123 -3.37 8.41 21.69
C PRO A 123 -3.43 9.87 22.14
N THR A 124 -2.50 10.28 23.02
CA THR A 124 -2.37 11.64 23.55
C THR A 124 -1.52 12.56 22.69
N SER A 125 -0.79 12.02 21.67
CA SER A 125 -0.22 12.84 20.60
C SER A 125 -1.31 13.70 19.98
N TYR A 126 -0.99 14.90 19.50
CA TYR A 126 -2.00 15.84 19.03
C TYR A 126 -1.50 16.72 17.89
N ARG A 127 -2.45 17.23 17.10
CA ARG A 127 -2.20 18.27 16.11
C ARG A 127 -2.81 19.59 16.61
N THR A 128 -2.03 20.67 16.57
CA THR A 128 -2.48 22.03 16.87
C THR A 128 -2.59 22.85 15.59
N ASN A 129 -3.67 23.60 15.42
CA ASN A 129 -3.74 24.67 14.45
C ASN A 129 -3.20 25.94 15.14
N THR A 130 -2.02 26.40 14.73
CA THR A 130 -1.34 27.55 15.38
C THR A 130 -2.04 28.89 15.13
N ASN A 131 -2.88 28.98 14.08
CA ASN A 131 -3.68 30.20 13.80
C ASN A 131 -4.86 30.35 14.76
N THR A 132 -5.46 29.23 15.21
CA THR A 132 -6.65 29.25 16.07
C THR A 132 -6.35 28.81 17.52
N GLY A 133 -5.25 28.10 17.74
CA GLY A 133 -4.90 27.46 19.00
C GLY A 133 -5.65 26.14 19.25
N ASP A 134 -6.48 25.68 18.30
CA ASP A 134 -7.24 24.43 18.46
C ASP A 134 -6.31 23.22 18.40
N ALA A 135 -6.40 22.38 19.42
CA ALA A 135 -5.68 21.12 19.50
C ALA A 135 -6.63 19.92 19.38
N VAL A 136 -6.22 18.93 18.58
CA VAL A 136 -6.98 17.69 18.37
C VAL A 136 -6.06 16.50 18.61
N ALA A 137 -6.41 15.64 19.57
CA ALA A 137 -5.66 14.44 19.86
C ALA A 137 -5.77 13.40 18.74
N TYR A 138 -4.76 12.53 18.65
CA TYR A 138 -4.81 11.37 17.74
C TYR A 138 -5.96 10.43 18.12
N GLY A 139 -6.22 10.27 19.42
CA GLY A 139 -7.36 9.52 19.94
C GLY A 139 -7.22 8.00 19.85
N ALA A 140 -6.24 7.52 19.08
CA ALA A 140 -5.86 6.11 18.95
C ALA A 140 -4.35 6.01 18.75
N SER A 141 -3.82 4.79 18.86
CA SER A 141 -2.43 4.49 18.52
C SER A 141 -2.37 4.07 17.06
N PHE A 142 -1.37 4.57 16.34
CA PHE A 142 -1.07 4.23 14.95
C PHE A 142 0.39 3.81 14.86
N GLU A 143 0.65 2.76 14.08
CA GLU A 143 2.01 2.25 13.91
C GLU A 143 2.68 2.85 12.69
N ILE A 144 3.96 3.15 12.84
CA ILE A 144 4.88 3.56 11.78
C ILE A 144 6.11 2.67 11.80
N LEU A 145 6.81 2.62 10.67
CA LEU A 145 8.02 1.85 10.49
C LEU A 145 9.24 2.77 10.35
N ILE A 146 10.29 2.46 11.09
CA ILE A 146 11.58 3.14 10.99
C ILE A 146 12.65 2.13 10.56
N ILE A 147 13.38 2.45 9.47
CA ILE A 147 14.38 1.59 8.86
C ILE A 147 15.73 2.32 8.82
N GLY A 148 16.79 1.67 9.31
CA GLY A 148 18.15 2.21 9.28
C GLY A 148 18.72 2.30 7.87
N LYS A 149 19.40 3.43 7.61
CA LYS A 149 20.13 3.71 6.37
C LYS A 149 21.64 3.80 6.58
N GLY A 150 22.09 3.54 7.82
CA GLY A 150 23.48 3.66 8.23
C GLY A 150 23.89 5.09 8.60
N GLY A 151 24.98 5.21 9.37
CA GLY A 151 25.49 6.51 9.81
C GLY A 151 24.55 7.32 10.70
N GLY A 152 23.67 6.68 11.46
CA GLY A 152 22.65 7.35 12.27
C GLY A 152 21.45 7.88 11.46
N ASN A 153 21.37 7.58 10.17
CA ASN A 153 20.25 7.99 9.32
C ASN A 153 19.16 6.89 9.31
N TYR A 154 17.92 7.32 9.32
CA TYR A 154 16.74 6.45 9.33
C TYR A 154 15.69 6.96 8.36
N GLU A 155 15.07 6.04 7.65
CA GLU A 155 13.86 6.28 6.89
C GLU A 155 12.65 6.06 7.80
N VAL A 156 11.73 7.01 7.81
CA VAL A 156 10.46 6.98 8.55
C VAL A 156 9.34 6.94 7.52
N ASP A 157 8.49 5.95 7.57
CA ASP A 157 7.42 5.77 6.59
C ASP A 157 6.30 6.81 6.74
N ASP A 158 6.07 7.33 7.95
CA ASP A 158 5.14 8.44 8.20
C ASP A 158 5.57 9.32 9.38
N LEU A 159 6.21 10.46 9.11
CA LEU A 159 6.63 11.44 10.11
C LEU A 159 5.44 12.11 10.84
N LEU A 160 4.23 12.08 10.26
CA LEU A 160 3.00 12.53 10.92
C LEU A 160 2.32 11.42 11.73
N ALA A 161 3.02 10.30 11.94
CA ALA A 161 2.64 9.20 12.82
C ALA A 161 1.20 8.71 12.60
N GLY A 162 0.78 8.50 11.35
CA GLY A 162 -0.52 7.97 10.99
C GLY A 162 -1.66 9.00 10.91
N TRP A 163 -1.40 10.28 11.11
CA TRP A 163 -2.49 11.27 11.15
C TRP A 163 -3.36 11.28 9.89
N TYR A 164 -2.78 11.41 8.72
CA TYR A 164 -3.55 11.44 7.49
C TYR A 164 -3.77 10.06 6.88
N CYS A 165 -2.74 9.23 6.83
CA CYS A 165 -2.82 7.94 6.16
C CYS A 165 -3.71 6.94 6.91
N GLN A 166 -3.64 6.88 8.23
CA GLN A 166 -4.36 5.90 9.07
C GLN A 166 -5.58 6.53 9.75
N ARG A 167 -5.40 7.57 10.56
CA ARG A 167 -6.47 8.22 11.33
C ARG A 167 -7.54 8.84 10.45
N ALA A 168 -7.16 9.63 9.43
CA ALA A 168 -8.08 10.23 8.48
C ALA A 168 -8.50 9.26 7.36
N GLY A 169 -7.82 8.12 7.21
CA GLY A 169 -8.15 7.10 6.23
C GLY A 169 -7.82 7.46 4.77
N TYR A 170 -6.92 8.41 4.54
CA TYR A 170 -6.56 8.82 3.17
C TYR A 170 -5.67 7.80 2.45
N GLY A 171 -5.07 6.84 3.20
CA GLY A 171 -4.20 5.82 2.66
C GLY A 171 -2.72 6.25 2.55
N THR A 172 -1.88 5.30 2.15
CA THR A 172 -0.41 5.41 2.23
C THR A 172 0.20 6.54 1.39
N ASN A 173 -0.48 6.99 0.32
CA ASN A 173 -0.03 8.15 -0.45
C ASN A 173 -0.01 9.46 0.37
N TYR A 174 -0.68 9.48 1.52
CA TYR A 174 -0.76 10.65 2.42
C TYR A 174 0.04 10.44 3.72
N ALA A 175 0.88 9.42 3.76
CA ALA A 175 1.95 9.29 4.76
C ALA A 175 3.10 10.25 4.40
N MET A 176 3.64 10.96 5.39
CA MET A 176 4.80 11.83 5.20
C MET A 176 6.08 11.01 5.35
N GLN A 177 6.60 10.51 4.25
CA GLN A 177 7.89 9.84 4.23
C GLN A 177 8.99 10.82 4.64
N ALA A 178 9.95 10.37 5.43
CA ALA A 178 11.04 11.23 5.89
C ALA A 178 12.36 10.47 6.03
N ILE A 179 13.45 11.23 5.91
CA ILE A 179 14.79 10.81 6.35
C ILE A 179 15.16 11.68 7.53
N ILE A 180 15.50 11.04 8.64
CA ILE A 180 15.98 11.69 9.85
C ILE A 180 17.40 11.22 10.18
N ASN A 181 18.17 12.04 10.89
CA ASN A 181 19.40 11.62 11.53
C ASN A 181 19.20 11.65 13.05
N ILE A 182 19.64 10.61 13.72
CA ILE A 182 19.68 10.51 15.19
C ILE A 182 21.14 10.51 15.60
N ALA A 183 21.58 11.60 16.23
CA ALA A 183 22.95 11.76 16.71
C ALA A 183 23.22 10.92 17.98
N ASP A 184 24.48 10.73 18.31
CA ASP A 184 24.90 10.19 19.59
C ASP A 184 24.30 11.04 20.73
N GLY A 185 23.52 10.52 21.61
CA GLY A 185 22.79 11.29 22.64
C GLY A 185 21.32 11.57 22.28
N GLY A 186 20.87 11.12 21.11
CA GLY A 186 19.47 11.00 20.74
C GLY A 186 18.83 12.25 20.11
N ALA A 187 19.57 13.33 19.86
CA ALA A 187 19.03 14.48 19.13
C ALA A 187 18.64 14.08 17.71
N ILE A 188 17.45 14.52 17.26
CA ILE A 188 16.91 14.18 15.94
C ILE A 188 16.96 15.39 15.02
N THR A 189 17.44 15.19 13.81
CA THR A 189 17.44 16.20 12.74
C THR A 189 16.68 15.66 11.53
N LEU A 190 15.79 16.45 10.96
CA LEU A 190 15.12 16.17 9.71
C LEU A 190 16.05 16.47 8.53
N LEU A 191 16.33 15.47 7.70
CA LEU A 191 17.14 15.62 6.49
C LEU A 191 16.30 15.86 5.24
N GLY A 192 15.04 15.41 5.25
CA GLY A 192 14.09 15.62 4.19
C GLY A 192 12.79 14.89 4.47
N SER A 193 11.70 15.36 3.85
CA SER A 193 10.39 14.72 3.93
C SER A 193 9.61 14.94 2.65
N TYR A 194 8.56 14.12 2.43
CA TYR A 194 7.69 14.22 1.27
C TYR A 194 6.36 13.52 1.51
N VAL A 195 5.27 14.16 1.10
CA VAL A 195 3.92 13.55 1.08
C VAL A 195 3.53 13.30 -0.38
N PRO A 196 3.56 12.06 -0.89
CA PRO A 196 3.31 11.76 -2.30
C PRO A 196 1.96 12.28 -2.82
N GLY A 197 0.91 12.18 -2.00
CA GLY A 197 -0.44 12.55 -2.40
C GLY A 197 -0.67 14.05 -2.58
N TRP A 198 0.14 14.89 -1.91
CA TRP A 198 0.05 16.37 -2.02
C TRP A 198 1.26 17.00 -2.71
N GLY A 199 2.37 16.28 -2.80
CA GLY A 199 3.59 16.79 -3.45
C GLY A 199 4.33 17.84 -2.62
N ASP A 200 4.15 17.84 -1.30
CA ASP A 200 4.72 18.79 -0.35
C ASP A 200 5.53 18.08 0.77
N ALA A 201 6.03 18.83 1.74
CA ALA A 201 6.93 18.36 2.77
C ALA A 201 6.66 19.08 4.11
N ALA A 202 7.26 18.59 5.19
CA ALA A 202 7.29 19.30 6.47
C ALA A 202 8.04 20.65 6.33
N ASP A 203 7.54 21.67 7.02
CA ASP A 203 8.20 22.98 7.10
C ASP A 203 9.41 22.92 8.06
N ALA A 204 9.24 22.23 9.22
CA ALA A 204 10.27 22.09 10.23
C ALA A 204 10.05 20.89 11.15
N LEU A 205 11.12 20.43 11.76
CA LEU A 205 11.12 19.56 12.95
C LEU A 205 11.59 20.37 14.15
N SER A 206 10.98 20.19 15.32
CA SER A 206 11.34 20.91 16.54
C SER A 206 12.78 20.64 16.97
N ALA A 207 13.43 21.66 17.53
CA ALA A 207 14.84 21.56 17.96
C ALA A 207 15.05 20.63 19.18
N ASP A 208 13.99 20.31 19.89
CA ASP A 208 13.97 19.38 21.03
C ASP A 208 13.58 17.96 20.65
N ALA A 209 13.43 17.69 19.34
CA ALA A 209 13.18 16.35 18.83
C ALA A 209 14.24 15.37 19.32
N LYS A 210 13.79 14.26 19.93
CA LYS A 210 14.72 13.37 20.66
C LYS A 210 14.27 11.92 20.65
N TYR A 211 15.23 11.04 20.49
CA TYR A 211 15.18 9.63 20.86
C TYR A 211 15.71 9.42 22.28
N ASP A 212 14.93 8.85 23.17
CA ASP A 212 15.31 8.40 24.50
C ASP A 212 15.49 6.87 24.48
N ALA A 213 16.74 6.43 24.46
CA ALA A 213 17.07 5.01 24.41
C ALA A 213 16.66 4.25 25.69
N ALA A 214 16.72 4.91 26.86
CA ALA A 214 16.37 4.27 28.13
C ALA A 214 14.86 4.07 28.27
N ALA A 215 14.08 5.05 27.81
CA ALA A 215 12.63 4.97 27.79
C ALA A 215 12.05 4.24 26.57
N LYS A 216 12.87 3.96 25.54
CA LYS A 216 12.46 3.48 24.21
C LYS A 216 11.36 4.36 23.61
N LYS A 217 11.60 5.68 23.61
CA LYS A 217 10.65 6.69 23.15
C LYS A 217 11.28 7.63 22.13
N ILE A 218 10.46 8.11 21.21
CA ILE A 218 10.79 9.20 20.30
C ILE A 218 9.75 10.31 20.49
N ASN A 219 10.21 11.55 20.69
CA ASN A 219 9.36 12.73 20.85
C ASN A 219 9.81 13.81 19.87
N TYR A 220 8.85 14.42 19.19
CA TYR A 220 9.09 15.55 18.29
C TYR A 220 7.82 16.34 18.01
N THR A 221 7.99 17.56 17.49
CA THR A 221 6.91 18.31 16.85
C THR A 221 7.30 18.60 15.40
N VAL A 222 6.38 18.30 14.47
CA VAL A 222 6.51 18.62 13.04
C VAL A 222 5.61 19.78 12.72
N THR A 223 6.16 20.88 12.19
CA THR A 223 5.38 21.96 11.59
C THR A 223 5.12 21.65 10.13
N TYR A 224 3.86 21.79 9.70
CA TYR A 224 3.42 21.45 8.37
C TYR A 224 2.38 22.44 7.86
N ALA A 225 2.40 22.74 6.56
CA ALA A 225 1.53 23.68 5.88
C ALA A 225 1.53 25.10 6.50
N GLY A 226 2.60 25.47 7.19
CA GLY A 226 2.81 26.79 7.79
C GLY A 226 2.01 27.08 9.07
N TYR A 227 1.07 26.21 9.45
CA TYR A 227 0.18 26.48 10.59
C TYR A 227 -0.31 25.24 11.36
N LEU A 228 0.20 24.06 11.04
CA LEU A 228 -0.16 22.82 11.72
C LEU A 228 1.07 22.25 12.43
N ASP A 229 0.98 22.13 13.75
CA ASP A 229 2.00 21.46 14.55
C ASP A 229 1.50 20.08 14.99
N PHE A 230 2.25 19.04 14.66
CA PHE A 230 1.99 17.67 15.07
C PHE A 230 2.97 17.31 16.18
N THR A 231 2.50 17.31 17.41
CA THR A 231 3.28 16.90 18.60
C THR A 231 3.07 15.41 18.80
N VAL A 232 4.14 14.66 18.60
CA VAL A 232 4.13 13.19 18.54
C VAL A 232 5.01 12.61 19.64
N GLU A 233 4.47 11.63 20.36
CA GLU A 233 5.21 10.70 21.20
C GLU A 233 5.05 9.29 20.61
N LEU A 234 6.17 8.64 20.31
CA LEU A 234 6.22 7.25 19.83
C LEU A 234 6.80 6.35 20.91
N ASN A 235 6.20 5.19 21.08
CA ASN A 235 6.75 4.09 21.87
C ASN A 235 7.19 2.95 20.96
N LYS A 236 8.35 2.34 21.24
CA LYS A 236 8.82 1.17 20.51
C LYS A 236 7.83 0.03 20.66
N VAL A 237 7.53 -0.65 19.56
CA VAL A 237 6.74 -1.89 19.55
C VAL A 237 7.72 -3.06 19.63
N ASP A 238 7.51 -3.98 20.56
CA ASP A 238 8.27 -5.21 20.64
C ASP A 238 7.80 -6.19 19.54
N LEU A 239 8.75 -6.85 18.83
CA LEU A 239 8.52 -7.81 17.74
C LEU A 239 8.42 -9.24 18.26
#